data_a55c8e8360d0cfc296318d5a7d743fef
#
_entry.id   a55c8e8360d0cfc296318d5a7d743fef
#
_cell.length_a   1.000
_cell.length_b   1.000
_cell.length_c   1.000
_cell.angle_alpha   90.00
_cell.angle_beta   90.00
_cell.angle_gamma   90.00
#
_symmetry.space_group_name_H-M   'P 1'
#
loop_
_entity.id
_entity.type
_entity.pdbx_description
1 polymer ?
#
loop_
_entity_poly.entity_id
_entity_poly.type
_entity_poly.pdbx_seq_one_letter_code
_entity_poly.pdbx_strand_id
1 'polypeptide(L)'
;LGVLAVPASAASITPQTTMKEIRDDPDIKASGLYTYTYVWERDCEMFSTSRDDETLTEVVGKTSAEACAAGLNYLAQVYHDGTRVTYPLYSEEEIAAVPARAHVELYYCPAQQPGAKFAIVLSGNSLYYSGELRGGVSTAWELHEQGYAVFSLRYRIGWEAGDDAPLEDLARAIRFVMDNADTFGVSTEDYALLGYSSGGQIAGVFGNEEKGWGRYGVPKPGV
;
A
#
# COMPACT_ATOMS: atom_id res chain seq x y z
N LEU A 1 -20.19 -25.72 -24.86
CA LEU A 1 -19.53 -24.42 -24.56
C LEU A 1 -20.37 -23.75 -23.47
N GLY A 2 -20.03 -24.04 -22.20
CA GLY A 2 -20.66 -23.40 -21.05
C GLY A 2 -20.11 -21.97 -20.94
N VAL A 3 -20.98 -20.98 -21.05
CA VAL A 3 -20.69 -19.61 -20.64
C VAL A 3 -20.55 -19.65 -19.13
N LEU A 4 -19.33 -19.53 -18.62
CA LEU A 4 -19.09 -19.25 -17.21
C LEU A 4 -19.75 -17.89 -16.94
N ALA A 5 -20.78 -17.90 -16.12
CA ALA A 5 -21.40 -16.68 -15.65
C ALA A 5 -20.33 -15.90 -14.88
N VAL A 6 -19.95 -14.73 -15.39
CA VAL A 6 -19.17 -13.76 -14.65
C VAL A 6 -19.99 -13.44 -13.39
N PRO A 7 -19.46 -13.64 -12.18
CA PRO A 7 -20.21 -13.27 -10.98
C PRO A 7 -20.53 -11.78 -11.08
N ALA A 8 -21.76 -11.43 -10.68
CA ALA A 8 -22.18 -10.04 -10.61
C ALA A 8 -21.16 -9.27 -9.74
N SER A 9 -20.77 -8.09 -10.21
CA SER A 9 -19.94 -7.13 -9.48
C SER A 9 -20.40 -7.11 -8.01
N ALA A 10 -19.47 -7.30 -7.09
CA ALA A 10 -19.72 -7.15 -5.66
C ALA A 10 -20.40 -5.80 -5.38
N ALA A 11 -21.19 -5.72 -4.31
CA ALA A 11 -21.84 -4.46 -3.94
C ALA A 11 -20.77 -3.38 -3.76
N SER A 12 -21.00 -2.19 -4.35
CA SER A 12 -20.05 -1.08 -4.28
C SER A 12 -19.75 -0.73 -2.82
N ILE A 13 -18.47 -0.70 -2.46
CA ILE A 13 -18.00 -0.28 -1.14
C ILE A 13 -18.29 1.21 -0.98
N THR A 14 -18.87 1.55 0.16
CA THR A 14 -19.23 2.92 0.56
C THR A 14 -18.61 3.25 1.92
N PRO A 15 -18.60 4.51 2.35
CA PRO A 15 -18.18 4.87 3.72
C PRO A 15 -18.94 4.16 4.84
N GLN A 16 -20.14 3.66 4.57
CA GLN A 16 -20.99 2.95 5.53
C GLN A 16 -20.83 1.43 5.46
N THR A 17 -20.11 0.91 4.47
CA THR A 17 -19.83 -0.53 4.36
C THR A 17 -18.99 -0.98 5.55
N THR A 18 -19.38 -2.07 6.17
CA THR A 18 -18.66 -2.61 7.34
C THR A 18 -17.34 -3.26 6.93
N MET A 19 -16.40 -3.34 7.84
CA MET A 19 -15.11 -3.98 7.60
C MET A 19 -15.27 -5.46 7.29
N LYS A 20 -16.30 -6.11 7.84
CA LYS A 20 -16.62 -7.50 7.48
C LYS A 20 -17.02 -7.62 6.01
N GLU A 21 -17.92 -6.75 5.54
CA GLU A 21 -18.36 -6.76 4.14
C GLU A 21 -17.21 -6.49 3.18
N ILE A 22 -16.31 -5.54 3.52
CA ILE A 22 -15.10 -5.26 2.73
C ILE A 22 -14.19 -6.49 2.66
N ARG A 23 -13.95 -7.15 3.80
CA ARG A 23 -13.08 -8.35 3.87
C ARG A 23 -13.70 -9.58 3.20
N ASP A 24 -15.01 -9.66 3.15
CA ASP A 24 -15.74 -10.75 2.50
C ASP A 24 -15.94 -10.51 0.99
N ASP A 25 -15.66 -9.31 0.49
CA ASP A 25 -15.67 -9.04 -0.93
C ASP A 25 -14.68 -10.00 -1.64
N PRO A 26 -15.15 -10.74 -2.67
CA PRO A 26 -14.36 -11.80 -3.27
C PRO A 26 -13.08 -11.29 -3.96
N ASP A 27 -13.13 -10.12 -4.58
CA ASP A 27 -11.98 -9.53 -5.28
C ASP A 27 -10.98 -8.94 -4.30
N ILE A 28 -11.43 -8.22 -3.27
CA ILE A 28 -10.57 -7.74 -2.17
C ILE A 28 -9.88 -8.92 -1.49
N LYS A 29 -10.63 -9.95 -1.13
CA LYS A 29 -10.08 -11.14 -0.46
C LYS A 29 -9.05 -11.87 -1.33
N ALA A 30 -9.37 -12.09 -2.60
CA ALA A 30 -8.49 -12.81 -3.52
C ALA A 30 -7.28 -11.99 -3.95
N SER A 31 -7.38 -10.66 -3.96
CA SER A 31 -6.28 -9.75 -4.31
C SER A 31 -5.12 -9.81 -3.33
N GLY A 32 -5.35 -10.28 -2.11
CA GLY A 32 -4.39 -10.21 -1.02
C GLY A 32 -4.26 -8.82 -0.40
N LEU A 33 -5.11 -7.87 -0.79
CA LEU A 33 -5.10 -6.54 -0.19
C LEU A 33 -5.35 -6.63 1.31
N TYR A 34 -4.41 -6.16 2.09
CA TYR A 34 -4.48 -6.24 3.55
C TYR A 34 -5.46 -5.20 4.10
N THR A 35 -6.61 -5.67 4.52
CA THR A 35 -7.69 -4.85 5.08
C THR A 35 -7.72 -4.81 6.61
N TYR A 36 -6.82 -5.54 7.24
CA TYR A 36 -6.58 -5.48 8.68
C TYR A 36 -5.46 -4.48 8.97
N THR A 37 -5.52 -3.83 10.11
CA THR A 37 -4.39 -3.07 10.61
C THR A 37 -3.29 -4.05 11.03
N TYR A 38 -2.11 -3.96 10.41
CA TYR A 38 -0.95 -4.68 10.88
C TYR A 38 -0.46 -4.03 12.17
N VAL A 39 -0.47 -4.78 13.24
CA VAL A 39 -0.08 -4.34 14.58
C VAL A 39 1.17 -5.12 14.99
N TRP A 40 2.17 -4.39 15.42
CA TRP A 40 3.44 -4.97 15.84
C TRP A 40 3.32 -5.90 17.06
N GLU A 41 2.49 -5.56 18.06
CA GLU A 41 2.20 -6.45 19.19
C GLU A 41 0.76 -6.94 19.13
N ARG A 42 0.58 -8.27 19.16
CA ARG A 42 -0.73 -8.92 19.10
C ARG A 42 -1.69 -8.51 20.21
N ASP A 43 -1.14 -8.06 21.35
CA ASP A 43 -1.90 -7.77 22.55
C ASP A 43 -2.16 -6.27 22.77
N CYS A 44 -1.81 -5.43 21.81
CA CYS A 44 -2.09 -4.00 21.89
C CYS A 44 -3.53 -3.72 21.46
N GLU A 45 -4.49 -3.93 22.37
CA GLU A 45 -5.92 -3.70 22.12
C GLU A 45 -6.25 -2.30 21.61
N MET A 46 -5.43 -1.30 21.96
CA MET A 46 -5.61 0.09 21.52
C MET A 46 -5.44 0.27 20.01
N PHE A 47 -4.65 -0.59 19.37
CA PHE A 47 -4.37 -0.57 17.93
C PHE A 47 -4.87 -1.84 17.24
N SER A 48 -5.71 -2.62 17.92
CA SER A 48 -6.21 -3.89 17.42
C SER A 48 -6.89 -3.73 16.05
N THR A 49 -6.97 -4.83 15.35
CA THR A 49 -7.69 -4.94 14.08
C THR A 49 -9.09 -4.34 14.21
N SER A 50 -9.50 -3.63 13.17
CA SER A 50 -10.86 -3.11 13.08
C SER A 50 -11.87 -4.23 13.29
N ARG A 51 -12.85 -4.00 14.14
CA ARG A 51 -13.91 -4.96 14.39
C ARG A 51 -14.75 -5.14 13.13
N ASP A 52 -15.38 -6.32 13.00
CA ASP A 52 -16.16 -6.66 11.83
C ASP A 52 -17.37 -5.74 11.61
N ASP A 53 -17.93 -5.22 12.70
CA ASP A 53 -19.10 -4.35 12.72
C ASP A 53 -18.79 -2.86 12.53
N GLU A 54 -17.52 -2.46 12.54
CA GLU A 54 -17.12 -1.07 12.28
C GLU A 54 -17.25 -0.73 10.79
N THR A 55 -17.82 0.44 10.52
CA THR A 55 -17.90 0.98 9.17
C THR A 55 -16.55 1.51 8.70
N LEU A 56 -16.38 1.61 7.39
CA LEU A 56 -15.16 2.21 6.82
C LEU A 56 -14.91 3.62 7.39
N THR A 57 -15.97 4.43 7.56
CA THR A 57 -15.87 5.77 8.17
C THR A 57 -15.33 5.74 9.59
N GLU A 58 -15.74 4.77 10.42
CA GLU A 58 -15.26 4.64 11.80
C GLU A 58 -13.78 4.26 11.84
N VAL A 59 -13.30 3.46 10.87
CA VAL A 59 -11.91 3.02 10.80
C VAL A 59 -10.99 4.10 10.24
N VAL A 60 -11.33 4.71 9.09
CA VAL A 60 -10.42 5.64 8.42
C VAL A 60 -10.69 7.12 8.70
N GLY A 61 -11.82 7.42 9.32
CA GLY A 61 -12.29 8.78 9.60
C GLY A 61 -13.04 9.41 8.43
N LYS A 62 -13.91 10.37 8.73
CA LYS A 62 -14.82 11.00 7.76
C LYS A 62 -14.12 11.62 6.56
N THR A 63 -12.96 12.21 6.76
CA THR A 63 -12.21 12.91 5.71
C THR A 63 -11.59 11.99 4.67
N SER A 64 -11.31 10.73 5.04
CA SER A 64 -10.66 9.76 4.17
C SER A 64 -11.63 8.69 3.64
N ALA A 65 -12.84 8.61 4.16
CA ALA A 65 -13.75 7.50 3.90
C ALA A 65 -14.21 7.40 2.45
N GLU A 66 -14.52 8.53 1.81
CA GLU A 66 -14.93 8.55 0.40
C GLU A 66 -13.77 8.15 -0.53
N ALA A 67 -12.59 8.72 -0.34
CA ALA A 67 -11.42 8.38 -1.12
C ALA A 67 -10.99 6.92 -0.91
N CYS A 68 -11.08 6.42 0.34
CA CYS A 68 -10.78 5.04 0.65
C CYS A 68 -11.77 4.06 0.00
N ALA A 69 -13.07 4.37 0.04
CA ALA A 69 -14.10 3.57 -0.61
C ALA A 69 -13.89 3.53 -2.14
N ALA A 70 -13.63 4.68 -2.76
CA ALA A 70 -13.34 4.76 -4.18
C ALA A 70 -12.08 3.95 -4.54
N GLY A 71 -11.00 4.08 -3.77
CA GLY A 71 -9.77 3.33 -3.97
C GLY A 71 -9.95 1.82 -3.84
N LEU A 72 -10.71 1.36 -2.84
CA LEU A 72 -11.03 -0.06 -2.67
C LEU A 72 -11.83 -0.61 -3.85
N ASN A 73 -12.87 0.11 -4.29
CA ASN A 73 -13.66 -0.28 -5.46
C ASN A 73 -12.80 -0.35 -6.73
N TYR A 74 -11.90 0.62 -6.93
CA TYR A 74 -10.99 0.62 -8.06
C TYR A 74 -10.02 -0.57 -8.01
N LEU A 75 -9.40 -0.83 -6.85
CA LEU A 75 -8.47 -1.96 -6.68
C LEU A 75 -9.17 -3.31 -6.86
N ALA A 76 -10.40 -3.46 -6.37
CA ALA A 76 -11.21 -4.64 -6.61
C ALA A 76 -11.49 -4.82 -8.10
N GLN A 77 -11.87 -3.74 -8.80
CA GLN A 77 -12.15 -3.80 -10.24
C GLN A 77 -10.91 -4.16 -11.07
N VAL A 78 -9.76 -3.50 -10.83
CA VAL A 78 -8.55 -3.79 -11.59
C VAL A 78 -8.01 -5.19 -11.31
N TYR A 79 -8.22 -5.72 -10.10
CA TYR A 79 -7.94 -7.11 -9.78
C TYR A 79 -8.87 -8.06 -10.53
N HIS A 80 -10.17 -7.78 -10.52
CA HIS A 80 -11.17 -8.55 -11.28
C HIS A 80 -10.82 -8.63 -12.78
N ASP A 81 -10.32 -7.54 -13.34
CA ASP A 81 -9.87 -7.43 -14.74
C ASP A 81 -8.49 -8.10 -14.99
N GLY A 82 -7.92 -8.76 -14.00
CA GLY A 82 -6.69 -9.56 -14.12
C GLY A 82 -5.40 -8.83 -13.74
N THR A 83 -5.46 -7.61 -13.21
CA THR A 83 -4.27 -6.89 -12.74
C THR A 83 -3.93 -7.30 -11.32
N ARG A 84 -2.70 -7.74 -11.09
CA ARG A 84 -2.20 -7.99 -9.74
C ARG A 84 -2.04 -6.67 -8.99
N VAL A 85 -2.57 -6.58 -7.77
CA VAL A 85 -2.54 -5.35 -6.95
C VAL A 85 -1.66 -5.46 -5.70
N THR A 86 -1.18 -6.64 -5.32
CA THR A 86 -0.29 -6.83 -4.17
C THR A 86 1.01 -7.51 -4.57
N TYR A 87 2.14 -7.00 -4.11
CA TYR A 87 3.47 -7.46 -4.46
C TYR A 87 4.34 -7.60 -3.21
N PRO A 88 4.60 -8.83 -2.71
CA PRO A 88 5.62 -9.04 -1.69
C PRO A 88 6.99 -8.66 -2.23
N LEU A 89 7.79 -8.00 -1.40
CA LEU A 89 9.08 -7.43 -1.82
C LEU A 89 10.27 -8.35 -1.53
N TYR A 90 10.12 -9.35 -0.69
CA TYR A 90 11.19 -10.26 -0.30
C TYR A 90 10.87 -11.70 -0.71
N SER A 91 11.90 -12.45 -1.07
CA SER A 91 11.78 -13.87 -1.39
C SER A 91 11.55 -14.73 -0.14
N GLU A 92 11.11 -15.97 -0.33
CA GLU A 92 10.95 -16.93 0.77
C GLU A 92 12.26 -17.16 1.54
N GLU A 93 13.42 -17.16 0.85
CA GLU A 93 14.74 -17.29 1.47
C GLU A 93 15.08 -16.06 2.32
N GLU A 94 14.81 -14.85 1.82
CA GLU A 94 15.04 -13.61 2.55
C GLU A 94 14.11 -13.49 3.77
N ILE A 95 12.88 -14.00 3.67
CA ILE A 95 11.92 -14.07 4.77
C ILE A 95 12.35 -15.11 5.81
N ALA A 96 12.84 -16.28 5.37
CA ALA A 96 13.35 -17.29 6.28
C ALA A 96 14.56 -16.78 7.10
N ALA A 97 15.41 -15.94 6.49
CA ALA A 97 16.54 -15.31 7.16
C ALA A 97 16.10 -14.19 8.12
N VAL A 98 15.08 -13.42 7.76
CA VAL A 98 14.54 -12.29 8.53
C VAL A 98 13.01 -12.34 8.47
N PRO A 99 12.34 -13.04 9.41
CA PRO A 99 10.88 -13.25 9.37
C PRO A 99 10.03 -11.98 9.27
N ALA A 100 10.49 -10.87 9.81
CA ALA A 100 9.83 -9.57 9.72
C ALA A 100 9.58 -9.09 8.27
N ARG A 101 10.38 -9.56 7.32
CA ARG A 101 10.23 -9.24 5.89
C ARG A 101 8.97 -9.81 5.26
N ALA A 102 8.31 -10.79 5.91
CA ALA A 102 7.03 -11.36 5.44
C ALA A 102 5.89 -10.32 5.37
N HIS A 103 6.03 -9.22 6.11
CA HIS A 103 5.02 -8.16 6.17
C HIS A 103 5.28 -7.00 5.19
N VAL A 104 6.38 -7.06 4.44
CA VAL A 104 6.78 -5.96 3.55
C VAL A 104 6.25 -6.22 2.14
N GLU A 105 5.30 -5.40 1.72
CA GLU A 105 4.68 -5.52 0.41
C GLU A 105 4.22 -4.17 -0.13
N LEU A 106 3.99 -4.11 -1.44
CA LEU A 106 3.41 -2.97 -2.13
C LEU A 106 1.96 -3.26 -2.52
N TYR A 107 1.11 -2.25 -2.37
CA TYR A 107 -0.21 -2.18 -2.97
C TYR A 107 -0.15 -1.26 -4.18
N TYR A 108 -0.42 -1.82 -5.33
CA TYR A 108 -0.33 -1.12 -6.61
C TYR A 108 -1.69 -0.60 -7.05
N CYS A 109 -1.78 0.70 -7.24
CA CYS A 109 -2.89 1.40 -7.86
C CYS A 109 -2.42 1.87 -9.25
N PRO A 110 -2.84 1.21 -10.33
CA PRO A 110 -2.43 1.55 -11.70
C PRO A 110 -2.78 2.99 -12.07
N ALA A 111 -1.94 3.62 -12.90
CA ALA A 111 -2.28 4.91 -13.49
C ALA A 111 -3.36 4.76 -14.58
N GLN A 112 -4.02 5.87 -14.88
CA GLN A 112 -5.02 5.93 -15.95
C GLN A 112 -4.39 5.88 -17.36
N GLN A 113 -3.11 6.26 -17.48
CA GLN A 113 -2.40 6.32 -18.76
C GLN A 113 -1.00 5.69 -18.65
N PRO A 114 -0.52 5.00 -19.69
CA PRO A 114 0.85 4.49 -19.74
C PRO A 114 1.90 5.62 -19.70
N GLY A 115 3.07 5.34 -19.17
CA GLY A 115 4.16 6.29 -19.03
C GLY A 115 3.96 7.32 -17.91
N ALA A 116 2.99 7.10 -17.03
CA ALA A 116 2.74 7.95 -15.89
C ALA A 116 3.96 8.00 -14.93
N LYS A 117 4.12 9.12 -14.24
CA LYS A 117 4.99 9.16 -13.07
C LYS A 117 4.42 8.25 -11.98
N PHE A 118 5.30 7.71 -11.15
CA PHE A 118 4.83 6.95 -10.00
C PHE A 118 5.10 7.65 -8.68
N ALA A 119 4.31 7.30 -7.68
CA ALA A 119 4.50 7.72 -6.30
C ALA A 119 4.58 6.51 -5.37
N ILE A 120 5.45 6.59 -4.36
CA ILE A 120 5.44 5.64 -3.25
C ILE A 120 4.87 6.35 -2.03
N VAL A 121 3.83 5.76 -1.44
CA VAL A 121 3.13 6.27 -0.27
C VAL A 121 3.52 5.44 0.95
N LEU A 122 3.93 6.14 2.01
CA LEU A 122 4.24 5.55 3.31
C LEU A 122 3.21 6.03 4.34
N SER A 123 2.35 5.13 4.78
CA SER A 123 1.40 5.44 5.85
C SER A 123 2.13 5.68 7.18
N GLY A 124 1.53 6.51 8.04
CA GLY A 124 2.03 6.76 9.38
C GLY A 124 1.38 5.84 10.41
N ASN A 125 1.76 5.96 11.63
CA ASN A 125 1.11 5.54 12.89
C ASN A 125 2.18 5.21 13.95
N SER A 126 3.15 6.09 14.08
CA SER A 126 4.20 6.03 15.12
C SER A 126 5.03 4.75 15.11
N LEU A 127 5.06 4.00 14.01
CA LEU A 127 5.70 2.68 13.86
C LEU A 127 5.06 1.57 14.73
N TYR A 128 3.91 1.78 15.34
CA TYR A 128 3.23 0.74 16.13
C TYR A 128 2.26 -0.12 15.31
N TYR A 129 1.70 0.46 14.27
CA TYR A 129 0.81 -0.23 13.33
C TYR A 129 0.91 0.41 11.96
N SER A 130 0.34 -0.22 10.98
CA SER A 130 0.38 0.21 9.60
C SER A 130 -1.02 0.63 9.16
N GLY A 131 -1.15 1.85 8.68
CA GLY A 131 -2.44 2.48 8.37
C GLY A 131 -2.78 2.42 6.88
N GLU A 132 -2.72 1.24 6.27
CA GLU A 132 -2.87 1.06 4.82
C GLU A 132 -4.17 1.63 4.28
N LEU A 133 -5.29 1.44 4.97
CA LEU A 133 -6.57 1.96 4.50
C LEU A 133 -6.61 3.50 4.55
N ARG A 134 -6.26 4.07 5.71
CA ARG A 134 -6.36 5.52 5.93
C ARG A 134 -5.28 6.32 5.20
N GLY A 135 -4.03 5.88 5.31
CA GLY A 135 -2.87 6.59 4.78
C GLY A 135 -2.36 6.03 3.45
N GLY A 136 -2.70 4.78 3.13
CA GLY A 136 -2.30 4.10 1.91
C GLY A 136 -3.34 4.20 0.81
N VAL A 137 -4.44 3.46 0.94
CA VAL A 137 -5.47 3.35 -0.11
C VAL A 137 -6.14 4.68 -0.43
N SER A 138 -6.53 5.48 0.59
CA SER A 138 -7.16 6.78 0.34
C SER A 138 -6.22 7.73 -0.40
N THR A 139 -4.96 7.79 0.00
CA THR A 139 -3.95 8.64 -0.66
C THR A 139 -3.59 8.12 -2.05
N ALA A 140 -3.53 6.79 -2.21
CA ALA A 140 -3.28 6.21 -3.52
C ALA A 140 -4.38 6.59 -4.52
N TRP A 141 -5.64 6.58 -4.08
CA TRP A 141 -6.75 7.04 -4.90
C TRP A 141 -6.64 8.52 -5.27
N GLU A 142 -6.36 9.40 -4.31
CA GLU A 142 -6.22 10.84 -4.55
C GLU A 142 -5.09 11.16 -5.56
N LEU A 143 -3.97 10.45 -5.48
CA LEU A 143 -2.86 10.59 -6.44
C LEU A 143 -3.16 9.95 -7.79
N HIS A 144 -3.88 8.82 -7.81
CA HIS A 144 -4.38 8.21 -9.05
C HIS A 144 -5.26 9.19 -9.85
N GLU A 145 -6.15 9.90 -9.18
CA GLU A 145 -6.99 10.95 -9.80
C GLU A 145 -6.14 12.11 -10.39
N GLN A 146 -4.92 12.29 -9.90
CA GLN A 146 -3.94 13.24 -10.44
C GLN A 146 -3.05 12.64 -11.54
N GLY A 147 -3.28 11.40 -11.93
CA GLY A 147 -2.60 10.73 -13.03
C GLY A 147 -1.34 9.93 -12.64
N TYR A 148 -1.07 9.74 -11.35
CA TYR A 148 0.04 8.91 -10.90
C TYR A 148 -0.31 7.42 -10.92
N ALA A 149 0.68 6.58 -11.19
CA ALA A 149 0.68 5.21 -10.69
C ALA A 149 1.14 5.22 -9.23
N VAL A 150 0.43 4.56 -8.33
CA VAL A 150 0.74 4.68 -6.90
C VAL A 150 1.05 3.32 -6.29
N PHE A 151 2.10 3.29 -5.49
CA PHE A 151 2.51 2.13 -4.72
C PHE A 151 2.49 2.47 -3.24
N SER A 152 1.52 1.93 -2.50
CA SER A 152 1.50 2.07 -1.04
C SER A 152 2.40 1.00 -0.42
N LEU A 153 3.42 1.43 0.32
CA LEU A 153 4.39 0.53 0.95
C LEU A 153 3.97 0.21 2.38
N ARG A 154 3.77 -1.06 2.65
CA ARG A 154 3.77 -1.61 4.00
C ARG A 154 5.20 -2.00 4.35
N TYR A 155 5.79 -1.30 5.31
CA TYR A 155 7.17 -1.43 5.75
C TYR A 155 7.25 -2.01 7.17
N ARG A 156 8.42 -2.48 7.58
CA ARG A 156 8.65 -3.02 8.93
C ARG A 156 8.39 -1.97 10.01
N ILE A 157 7.75 -2.36 11.09
CA ILE A 157 7.32 -1.51 12.21
C ILE A 157 7.77 -2.08 13.56
N GLY A 158 7.58 -1.34 14.64
CA GLY A 158 7.92 -1.75 16.00
C GLY A 158 9.40 -2.03 16.17
N TRP A 159 9.77 -3.08 16.89
CA TRP A 159 11.15 -3.51 17.03
C TRP A 159 11.78 -3.95 15.70
N GLU A 160 10.97 -4.37 14.75
CA GLU A 160 11.40 -4.76 13.41
C GLU A 160 11.84 -3.58 12.55
N ALA A 161 11.50 -2.34 12.97
CA ALA A 161 11.93 -1.09 12.34
C ALA A 161 13.35 -0.65 12.75
N GLY A 162 14.04 -1.42 13.61
CA GLY A 162 15.42 -1.14 13.99
C GLY A 162 16.40 -1.19 12.83
N ASP A 163 17.61 -0.66 13.04
CA ASP A 163 18.73 -0.69 12.08
C ASP A 163 18.39 -0.15 10.68
N ASP A 164 17.59 0.93 10.63
CA ASP A 164 17.14 1.57 9.38
C ASP A 164 16.28 0.67 8.48
N ALA A 165 15.68 -0.40 9.02
CA ALA A 165 14.89 -1.37 8.25
C ALA A 165 13.79 -0.75 7.35
N PRO A 166 13.03 0.27 7.77
CA PRO A 166 12.06 0.93 6.89
C PRO A 166 12.70 1.66 5.69
N LEU A 167 13.93 2.14 5.82
CA LEU A 167 14.69 2.75 4.71
C LEU A 167 15.15 1.69 3.71
N GLU A 168 15.56 0.52 4.21
CA GLU A 168 15.88 -0.65 3.37
C GLU A 168 14.65 -1.09 2.57
N ASP A 169 13.48 -1.19 3.24
CA ASP A 169 12.22 -1.57 2.62
C ASP A 169 11.81 -0.57 1.54
N LEU A 170 11.95 0.73 1.81
CA LEU A 170 11.66 1.79 0.83
C LEU A 170 12.62 1.72 -0.37
N ALA A 171 13.91 1.54 -0.14
CA ALA A 171 14.88 1.39 -1.22
C ALA A 171 14.58 0.14 -2.07
N ARG A 172 14.17 -0.96 -1.44
CA ARG A 172 13.74 -2.18 -2.11
C ARG A 172 12.51 -1.94 -2.98
N ALA A 173 11.51 -1.21 -2.44
CA ALA A 173 10.31 -0.83 -3.15
C ALA A 173 10.61 0.00 -4.40
N ILE A 174 11.47 1.02 -4.29
CA ILE A 174 11.86 1.87 -5.42
C ILE A 174 12.52 1.03 -6.51
N ARG A 175 13.52 0.19 -6.16
CA ARG A 175 14.17 -0.70 -7.12
C ARG A 175 13.17 -1.63 -7.80
N PHE A 176 12.30 -2.26 -7.01
CA PHE A 176 11.30 -3.17 -7.53
C PHE A 176 10.40 -2.50 -8.58
N VAL A 177 9.92 -1.28 -8.31
CA VAL A 177 9.09 -0.55 -9.28
C VAL A 177 9.89 -0.18 -10.52
N MET A 178 11.12 0.31 -10.37
CA MET A 178 11.96 0.70 -11.50
C MET A 178 12.37 -0.50 -12.38
N ASP A 179 12.74 -1.62 -11.77
CA ASP A 179 13.11 -2.84 -12.49
C ASP A 179 11.92 -3.48 -13.23
N ASN A 180 10.69 -3.15 -12.83
CA ASN A 180 9.46 -3.64 -13.44
C ASN A 180 8.65 -2.50 -14.11
N ALA A 181 9.28 -1.40 -14.45
CA ALA A 181 8.62 -0.20 -14.97
C ALA A 181 7.78 -0.47 -16.22
N ASP A 182 8.26 -1.29 -17.14
CA ASP A 182 7.53 -1.70 -18.34
C ASP A 182 6.23 -2.46 -17.99
N THR A 183 6.31 -3.35 -17.00
CA THR A 183 5.15 -4.12 -16.52
C THR A 183 4.10 -3.21 -15.88
N PHE A 184 4.53 -2.21 -15.13
CA PHE A 184 3.65 -1.23 -14.49
C PHE A 184 3.25 -0.08 -15.41
N GLY A 185 3.85 0.04 -16.58
CA GLY A 185 3.60 1.13 -17.51
C GLY A 185 3.99 2.51 -16.95
N VAL A 186 5.04 2.60 -16.13
CA VAL A 186 5.48 3.82 -15.46
C VAL A 186 6.78 4.37 -16.03
N SER A 187 6.98 5.69 -15.90
CA SER A 187 8.24 6.35 -16.20
C SER A 187 9.26 6.13 -15.07
N THR A 188 10.51 5.93 -15.42
CA THR A 188 11.64 5.83 -14.47
C THR A 188 12.42 7.15 -14.36
N GLU A 189 12.03 8.20 -15.08
CA GLU A 189 12.74 9.48 -15.08
C GLU A 189 12.61 10.24 -13.76
N ASP A 190 11.46 10.05 -13.08
CA ASP A 190 11.13 10.78 -11.88
C ASP A 190 10.07 10.02 -11.06
N TYR A 191 10.14 10.10 -9.73
CA TYR A 191 9.15 9.53 -8.83
C TYR A 191 8.96 10.39 -7.59
N ALA A 192 7.79 10.31 -6.97
CA ALA A 192 7.47 11.04 -5.76
C ALA A 192 7.47 10.12 -4.54
N LEU A 193 7.88 10.67 -3.38
CA LEU A 193 7.68 10.06 -2.08
C LEU A 193 6.67 10.88 -1.29
N LEU A 194 5.65 10.23 -0.79
CA LEU A 194 4.67 10.84 0.09
C LEU A 194 4.58 10.05 1.39
N GLY A 195 4.67 10.73 2.52
CA GLY A 195 4.63 10.07 3.82
C GLY A 195 3.86 10.87 4.85
N TYR A 196 3.15 10.17 5.71
CA TYR A 196 2.41 10.75 6.83
C TYR A 196 3.06 10.38 8.16
N SER A 197 3.20 11.32 9.09
CA SER A 197 3.71 11.07 10.44
C SER A 197 5.03 10.30 10.41
N SER A 198 5.11 9.09 10.98
CA SER A 198 6.29 8.21 10.89
C SER A 198 6.70 7.88 9.45
N GLY A 199 5.75 7.67 8.55
CA GLY A 199 6.02 7.53 7.12
C GLY A 199 6.64 8.78 6.52
N GLY A 200 6.22 9.98 6.97
CA GLY A 200 6.82 11.25 6.60
C GLY A 200 8.26 11.42 7.11
N GLN A 201 8.57 10.89 8.29
CA GLN A 201 9.94 10.86 8.81
C GLN A 201 10.83 9.96 7.95
N ILE A 202 10.34 8.76 7.58
CA ILE A 202 11.06 7.84 6.70
C ILE A 202 11.31 8.50 5.34
N ALA A 203 10.29 9.08 4.71
CA ALA A 203 10.41 9.78 3.43
C ALA A 203 11.39 10.96 3.52
N GLY A 204 11.33 11.75 4.59
CA GLY A 204 12.23 12.89 4.82
C GLY A 204 13.69 12.46 5.01
N VAL A 205 13.96 11.42 5.77
CA VAL A 205 15.32 10.87 5.92
C VAL A 205 15.80 10.30 4.59
N PHE A 206 14.93 9.60 3.86
CA PHE A 206 15.27 9.01 2.57
C PHE A 206 15.56 10.06 1.48
N GLY A 207 14.97 11.25 1.57
CA GLY A 207 15.25 12.38 0.69
C GLY A 207 16.68 12.94 0.82
N ASN A 208 17.40 12.59 1.90
CA ASN A 208 18.81 12.96 2.08
C ASN A 208 19.74 11.99 1.35
N GLU A 209 20.77 12.51 0.68
CA GLU A 209 21.69 11.68 -0.11
C GLU A 209 22.48 10.70 0.76
N GLU A 210 23.09 11.16 1.83
CA GLU A 210 23.99 10.36 2.67
C GLU A 210 23.24 9.30 3.50
N LYS A 211 22.01 9.59 3.92
CA LYS A 211 21.21 8.72 4.79
C LYS A 211 20.16 7.90 4.04
N GLY A 212 19.77 8.33 2.86
CA GLY A 212 18.68 7.78 2.07
C GLY A 212 19.11 7.34 0.67
N TRP A 213 18.57 7.98 -0.36
CA TRP A 213 18.66 7.51 -1.74
C TRP A 213 20.10 7.19 -2.21
N GLY A 214 21.09 8.01 -1.87
CA GLY A 214 22.48 7.76 -2.24
C GLY A 214 23.08 6.57 -1.49
N ARG A 215 22.86 6.47 -0.17
CA ARG A 215 23.31 5.33 0.66
C ARG A 215 22.79 4.00 0.11
N TYR A 216 21.56 3.96 -0.35
CA TYR A 216 20.93 2.76 -0.88
C TYR A 216 21.10 2.57 -2.39
N GLY A 217 21.78 3.51 -3.07
CA GLY A 217 22.07 3.39 -4.50
C GLY A 217 20.82 3.38 -5.38
N VAL A 218 19.81 4.16 -5.01
CA VAL A 218 18.61 4.37 -5.82
C VAL A 218 18.58 5.80 -6.34
N PRO A 219 17.86 6.09 -7.43
CA PRO A 219 17.75 7.45 -7.94
C PRO A 219 17.18 8.41 -6.91
N LYS A 220 17.58 9.68 -7.00
CA LYS A 220 17.00 10.76 -6.19
C LYS A 220 15.51 10.89 -6.49
N PRO A 221 14.64 10.96 -5.44
CA PRO A 221 13.23 11.28 -5.67
C PRO A 221 13.08 12.67 -6.27
N GLY A 222 12.07 12.86 -7.11
CA GLY A 222 11.66 14.16 -7.61
C GLY A 222 11.21 15.11 -6.50
N VAL A 223 11.30 16.39 -6.75
CA VAL A 223 10.93 17.47 -5.81
C VAL A 223 9.51 17.95 -6.15
#